data_912613293273f8155aa37ab5728282b6
#
_entry.id   912613293273f8155aa37ab5728282b6
#
_cell.length_a   1.000
_cell.length_b   1.000
_cell.length_c   1.000
_cell.angle_alpha   90.00
_cell.angle_beta   90.00
_cell.angle_gamma   90.00
#
_symmetry.space_group_name_H-M   'P 1'
#
loop_
_entity.id
_entity.type
_entity.pdbx_description
1 polymer ?
#
loop_
_entity_poly.entity_id
_entity_poly.type
_entity_poly.pdbx_seq_one_letter_code
_entity_poly.pdbx_strand_id
1 'polypeptide(L)'
;MSSIEKVAVIGSGVMGSGIAAQVANAGIDVILLDILPKEGSDRDAIAKGAIQRMLKTSPAPLMHQRNAKRIRPGNVEDHLEWLAECDLVIEVVIENLEIKQALYRKIDQHRKASAIVTSNTSTIPLAHLVEGMGEDFRQHFAVTHFFNPPRYMRLLELVAGPDTRPEVVSTLRDFGDRMLGKSVVDCKDTPGFIANRIGILWMGVAVRFAFEDGLTVEEADSIIGKPMGIPKTGIFGLLDLVGIDLQPHVESSMLATLPEVDMYRDIHRPSAFIEKMIAQGSTGRKGKGGFYRLNRTDGKKVKEALDLKTGEYHPANQSTLASVEAGRKGLRALVEHPDRGGQYAWRVLSHTLSYAAALVPQIADHIHAVDEAMKNGYAWKWGPFELIDKLGPQWFAKKLT
;
A
#
# COMPACT_ATOMS: atom_id res chain seq x y z
N MET A 1 13.76 -26.38 -1.60
CA MET A 1 14.77 -25.34 -1.30
C MET A 1 15.07 -25.32 0.19
N SER A 2 16.27 -24.86 0.58
CA SER A 2 16.63 -24.63 1.98
C SER A 2 15.75 -23.53 2.59
N SER A 3 15.59 -23.55 3.91
CA SER A 3 14.92 -22.48 4.67
C SER A 3 15.64 -21.15 4.46
N ILE A 4 14.89 -20.04 4.42
CA ILE A 4 15.48 -18.69 4.40
C ILE A 4 15.97 -18.36 5.82
N GLU A 5 17.29 -18.32 5.99
CA GLU A 5 17.94 -18.10 7.30
C GLU A 5 18.59 -16.71 7.40
N LYS A 6 18.97 -16.12 6.26
CA LYS A 6 19.57 -14.79 6.21
C LYS A 6 18.99 -13.99 5.05
N VAL A 7 18.61 -12.75 5.32
CA VAL A 7 17.97 -11.85 4.34
C VAL A 7 18.77 -10.57 4.19
N ALA A 8 18.98 -10.13 2.94
CA ALA A 8 19.43 -8.78 2.66
C ALA A 8 18.23 -7.90 2.26
N VAL A 9 18.18 -6.68 2.77
CA VAL A 9 17.25 -5.63 2.33
C VAL A 9 18.09 -4.47 1.81
N ILE A 10 17.86 -4.09 0.54
CA ILE A 10 18.59 -3.01 -0.12
C ILE A 10 17.68 -1.81 -0.31
N GLY A 11 18.03 -0.70 0.33
CA GLY A 11 17.22 0.49 0.52
C GLY A 11 16.67 0.55 1.95
N SER A 12 17.09 1.55 2.73
CA SER A 12 16.72 1.72 4.14
C SER A 12 15.71 2.86 4.37
N GLY A 13 14.91 3.18 3.34
CA GLY A 13 13.78 4.09 3.43
C GLY A 13 12.69 3.56 4.36
N VAL A 14 11.50 4.17 4.31
CA VAL A 14 10.36 3.80 5.17
C VAL A 14 10.00 2.32 5.02
N MET A 15 9.86 1.84 3.78
CA MET A 15 9.50 0.45 3.52
C MET A 15 10.63 -0.50 3.84
N GLY A 16 11.85 -0.24 3.35
CA GLY A 16 12.98 -1.15 3.60
C GLY A 16 13.34 -1.29 5.07
N SER A 17 13.31 -0.19 5.84
CA SER A 17 13.46 -0.24 7.29
C SER A 17 12.36 -1.09 7.96
N GLY A 18 11.12 -0.91 7.53
CA GLY A 18 9.97 -1.66 8.04
C GLY A 18 10.05 -3.16 7.71
N ILE A 19 10.49 -3.51 6.50
CA ILE A 19 10.70 -4.90 6.06
C ILE A 19 11.85 -5.54 6.83
N ALA A 20 12.98 -4.85 6.97
CA ALA A 20 14.11 -5.31 7.77
C ALA A 20 13.71 -5.57 9.23
N ALA A 21 12.91 -4.66 9.81
CA ALA A 21 12.36 -4.85 11.16
C ALA A 21 11.43 -6.06 11.24
N GLN A 22 10.57 -6.29 10.24
CA GLN A 22 9.65 -7.45 10.23
C GLN A 22 10.41 -8.78 10.13
N VAL A 23 11.43 -8.84 9.29
CA VAL A 23 12.31 -10.01 9.18
C VAL A 23 13.07 -10.26 10.49
N ALA A 24 13.64 -9.20 11.08
CA ALA A 24 14.32 -9.30 12.38
C ALA A 24 13.37 -9.71 13.51
N ASN A 25 12.10 -9.31 13.48
CA ASN A 25 11.06 -9.73 14.43
C ASN A 25 10.76 -11.24 14.32
N ALA A 26 10.93 -11.84 13.15
CA ALA A 26 10.83 -13.29 12.96
C ALA A 26 12.06 -14.07 13.46
N GLY A 27 13.06 -13.37 14.00
CA GLY A 27 14.29 -14.00 14.54
C GLY A 27 15.36 -14.27 13.49
N ILE A 28 15.21 -13.73 12.28
CA ILE A 28 16.12 -13.91 11.15
C ILE A 28 17.13 -12.75 11.12
N ASP A 29 18.39 -13.06 10.77
CA ASP A 29 19.43 -12.06 10.65
C ASP A 29 19.31 -11.30 9.31
N VAL A 30 19.47 -9.98 9.37
CA VAL A 30 19.23 -9.07 8.26
C VAL A 30 20.48 -8.27 7.96
N ILE A 31 20.83 -8.18 6.69
CA ILE A 31 21.78 -7.20 6.16
C ILE A 31 20.94 -6.05 5.57
N LEU A 32 21.15 -4.84 6.08
CA LEU A 32 20.45 -3.64 5.59
C LEU A 32 21.46 -2.74 4.88
N LEU A 33 21.37 -2.67 3.56
CA LEU A 33 22.24 -1.86 2.72
C LEU A 33 21.50 -0.61 2.21
N ASP A 34 22.25 0.49 2.06
CA ASP A 34 21.76 1.68 1.37
C ASP A 34 22.88 2.32 0.54
N ILE A 35 22.58 3.38 -0.15
CA ILE A 35 23.59 4.20 -0.86
C ILE A 35 24.53 4.88 0.13
N LEU A 36 25.64 5.39 -0.36
CA LEU A 36 26.54 6.23 0.43
C LEU A 36 25.86 7.55 0.81
N PRO A 37 26.12 8.09 2.00
CA PRO A 37 25.70 9.45 2.33
C PRO A 37 26.43 10.46 1.44
N LYS A 38 25.75 11.55 1.11
CA LYS A 38 26.36 12.63 0.31
C LYS A 38 27.50 13.33 1.05
N GLU A 39 27.45 13.34 2.37
CA GLU A 39 28.41 14.04 3.25
C GLU A 39 28.68 13.18 4.50
N GLY A 40 29.85 13.41 5.12
CA GLY A 40 30.27 12.72 6.34
C GLY A 40 31.28 11.60 6.10
N SER A 41 31.96 11.18 7.17
CA SER A 41 33.00 10.13 7.11
C SER A 41 32.46 8.71 7.33
N ASP A 42 31.28 8.56 7.94
CA ASP A 42 30.65 7.26 8.14
C ASP A 42 29.88 6.84 6.88
N ARG A 43 30.46 5.95 6.10
CA ARG A 43 29.90 5.47 4.84
C ARG A 43 28.61 4.67 5.00
N ASP A 44 28.30 4.14 6.20
CA ASP A 44 27.07 3.40 6.52
C ASP A 44 26.02 4.26 7.22
N ALA A 45 26.23 5.57 7.31
CA ALA A 45 25.39 6.46 8.13
C ALA A 45 23.90 6.38 7.78
N ILE A 46 23.52 6.13 6.52
CA ILE A 46 22.13 6.04 6.08
C ILE A 46 21.45 4.81 6.72
N ALA A 47 22.03 3.63 6.56
CA ALA A 47 21.50 2.39 7.13
C ALA A 47 21.55 2.40 8.68
N LYS A 48 22.64 2.89 9.28
CA LYS A 48 22.72 3.08 10.74
C LYS A 48 21.64 4.04 11.25
N GLY A 49 21.46 5.16 10.56
CA GLY A 49 20.42 6.15 10.89
C GLY A 49 19.02 5.57 10.78
N ALA A 50 18.77 4.68 9.82
CA ALA A 50 17.50 3.96 9.69
C ALA A 50 17.21 3.08 10.91
N ILE A 51 18.20 2.34 11.42
CA ILE A 51 18.05 1.53 12.64
C ILE A 51 17.75 2.43 13.84
N GLN A 52 18.43 3.56 13.99
CA GLN A 52 18.17 4.51 15.07
C GLN A 52 16.75 5.11 14.99
N ARG A 53 16.25 5.39 13.78
CA ARG A 53 14.87 5.81 13.57
C ARG A 53 13.87 4.74 13.97
N MET A 54 14.09 3.47 13.58
CA MET A 54 13.21 2.34 13.95
C MET A 54 13.02 2.22 15.46
N LEU A 55 14.06 2.48 16.25
CA LEU A 55 14.00 2.40 17.72
C LEU A 55 13.13 3.52 18.35
N LYS A 56 12.89 4.61 17.63
CA LYS A 56 12.16 5.81 18.11
C LYS A 56 10.79 5.99 17.45
N THR A 57 10.52 5.27 16.38
CA THR A 57 9.29 5.44 15.58
C THR A 57 8.07 4.89 16.32
N SER A 58 6.96 5.62 16.22
CA SER A 58 5.65 5.16 16.69
C SER A 58 4.63 5.24 15.53
N PRO A 59 3.90 4.16 15.27
CA PRO A 59 3.92 2.86 15.93
C PRO A 59 5.24 2.11 15.67
N ALA A 60 5.73 1.38 16.69
CA ALA A 60 7.05 0.75 16.66
C ALA A 60 7.15 -0.34 15.57
N PRO A 61 8.13 -0.31 14.66
CA PRO A 61 8.34 -1.35 13.66
C PRO A 61 8.95 -2.63 14.28
N LEU A 62 9.75 -2.51 15.32
CA LEU A 62 10.32 -3.63 16.07
C LEU A 62 9.38 -4.09 17.19
N MET A 63 9.16 -5.39 17.31
CA MET A 63 8.38 -5.97 18.42
C MET A 63 9.11 -5.82 19.76
N HIS A 64 10.45 -5.89 19.74
CA HIS A 64 11.29 -5.63 20.87
C HIS A 64 12.58 -4.95 20.41
N GLN A 65 13.09 -3.96 21.14
CA GLN A 65 14.29 -3.21 20.76
C GLN A 65 15.53 -4.09 20.53
N ARG A 66 15.65 -5.22 21.25
CA ARG A 66 16.75 -6.19 21.06
C ARG A 66 16.83 -6.74 19.63
N ASN A 67 15.70 -6.78 18.89
CA ASN A 67 15.66 -7.31 17.52
C ASN A 67 16.47 -6.43 16.55
N ALA A 68 16.73 -5.16 16.90
CA ALA A 68 17.63 -4.30 16.13
C ALA A 68 19.06 -4.86 16.02
N LYS A 69 19.51 -5.67 16.99
CA LYS A 69 20.83 -6.31 16.98
C LYS A 69 20.99 -7.37 15.88
N ARG A 70 19.88 -7.85 15.29
CA ARG A 70 19.87 -8.76 14.14
C ARG A 70 20.06 -8.04 12.81
N ILE A 71 20.03 -6.70 12.82
CA ILE A 71 20.13 -5.90 11.58
C ILE A 71 21.57 -5.37 11.51
N ARG A 72 22.34 -5.88 10.55
CA ARG A 72 23.69 -5.43 10.23
C ARG A 72 23.61 -4.32 9.17
N PRO A 73 23.96 -3.06 9.50
CA PRO A 73 23.95 -1.97 8.54
C PRO A 73 25.19 -1.98 7.66
N GLY A 74 25.04 -1.57 6.40
CA GLY A 74 26.12 -1.38 5.44
C GLY A 74 25.69 -0.52 4.26
N ASN A 75 26.50 -0.50 3.22
CA ASN A 75 26.22 0.23 1.99
C ASN A 75 26.51 -0.61 0.73
N VAL A 76 25.91 -0.21 -0.39
CA VAL A 76 25.99 -0.95 -1.66
C VAL A 76 27.32 -0.81 -2.40
N GLU A 77 28.21 0.08 -1.97
CA GLU A 77 29.53 0.22 -2.62
C GLU A 77 30.60 -0.65 -1.94
N ASP A 78 30.53 -0.83 -0.62
CA ASP A 78 31.55 -1.53 0.15
C ASP A 78 31.16 -2.94 0.58
N HIS A 79 29.87 -3.31 0.54
CA HIS A 79 29.39 -4.51 1.26
C HIS A 79 28.50 -5.43 0.39
N LEU A 80 28.52 -5.29 -0.94
CA LEU A 80 27.72 -6.19 -1.79
C LEU A 80 28.18 -7.66 -1.71
N GLU A 81 29.44 -7.92 -1.37
CA GLU A 81 29.95 -9.28 -1.16
C GLU A 81 29.22 -10.02 -0.02
N TRP A 82 28.60 -9.29 0.92
CA TRP A 82 27.78 -9.92 1.97
C TRP A 82 26.53 -10.62 1.44
N LEU A 83 26.10 -10.32 0.21
CA LEU A 83 24.97 -10.99 -0.42
C LEU A 83 25.22 -12.48 -0.67
N ALA A 84 26.50 -12.89 -0.76
CA ALA A 84 26.87 -14.31 -0.85
C ALA A 84 26.44 -15.14 0.37
N GLU A 85 26.17 -14.50 1.52
CA GLU A 85 25.68 -15.14 2.72
C GLU A 85 24.15 -15.27 2.76
N CYS A 86 23.41 -14.55 1.88
CA CYS A 86 21.96 -14.40 1.97
C CYS A 86 21.22 -15.44 1.13
N ASP A 87 20.06 -15.90 1.65
CA ASP A 87 19.13 -16.78 0.95
C ASP A 87 18.10 -15.98 0.15
N LEU A 88 17.80 -14.76 0.62
CA LEU A 88 16.85 -13.84 0.01
C LEU A 88 17.41 -12.41 0.01
N VAL A 89 17.29 -11.74 -1.13
CA VAL A 89 17.59 -10.32 -1.29
C VAL A 89 16.31 -9.59 -1.65
N ILE A 90 15.88 -8.64 -0.83
CA ILE A 90 14.68 -7.82 -1.07
C ILE A 90 15.13 -6.42 -1.47
N GLU A 91 14.88 -6.03 -2.71
CA GLU A 91 15.15 -4.70 -3.22
C GLU A 91 13.99 -3.76 -2.87
N VAL A 92 14.33 -2.62 -2.27
CA VAL A 92 13.39 -1.61 -1.77
C VAL A 92 13.91 -0.19 -2.06
N VAL A 93 14.58 0.00 -3.19
CA VAL A 93 15.09 1.31 -3.60
C VAL A 93 13.98 2.15 -4.27
N ILE A 94 14.32 3.38 -4.68
CA ILE A 94 13.36 4.28 -5.34
C ILE A 94 12.72 3.63 -6.58
N GLU A 95 11.49 4.04 -6.88
CA GLU A 95 10.69 3.49 -7.99
C GLU A 95 11.15 4.07 -9.34
N ASN A 96 12.33 3.63 -9.78
CA ASN A 96 12.96 3.99 -11.04
C ASN A 96 13.55 2.75 -11.71
N LEU A 97 13.09 2.45 -12.92
CA LEU A 97 13.43 1.23 -13.65
C LEU A 97 14.95 1.09 -13.88
N GLU A 98 15.61 2.15 -14.36
CA GLU A 98 17.03 2.12 -14.68
C GLU A 98 17.90 1.88 -13.45
N ILE A 99 17.55 2.53 -12.32
CA ILE A 99 18.24 2.35 -11.04
C ILE A 99 18.08 0.91 -10.55
N LYS A 100 16.87 0.35 -10.62
CA LYS A 100 16.60 -1.03 -10.20
C LYS A 100 17.37 -2.02 -11.07
N GLN A 101 17.32 -1.89 -12.39
CA GLN A 101 18.05 -2.76 -13.31
C GLN A 101 19.60 -2.68 -13.14
N ALA A 102 20.13 -1.48 -12.89
CA ALA A 102 21.55 -1.31 -12.58
C ALA A 102 21.94 -2.02 -11.28
N LEU A 103 21.08 -1.93 -10.27
CA LEU A 103 21.27 -2.62 -9.00
C LEU A 103 21.17 -4.15 -9.15
N TYR A 104 20.22 -4.67 -9.95
CA TYR A 104 20.10 -6.12 -10.17
C TYR A 104 21.33 -6.72 -10.83
N ARG A 105 21.96 -6.02 -11.78
CA ARG A 105 23.24 -6.45 -12.35
C ARG A 105 24.34 -6.56 -11.29
N LYS A 106 24.40 -5.64 -10.33
CA LYS A 106 25.33 -5.70 -9.21
C LYS A 106 24.97 -6.85 -8.24
N ILE A 107 23.70 -7.03 -7.91
CA ILE A 107 23.22 -8.12 -7.05
C ILE A 107 23.58 -9.48 -7.65
N ASP A 108 23.36 -9.66 -8.95
CA ASP A 108 23.61 -10.93 -9.64
C ASP A 108 25.08 -11.35 -9.60
N GLN A 109 26.00 -10.39 -9.60
CA GLN A 109 27.45 -10.64 -9.49
C GLN A 109 27.89 -11.09 -8.09
N HIS A 110 27.11 -10.79 -7.04
CA HIS A 110 27.52 -10.99 -5.66
C HIS A 110 26.63 -11.99 -4.89
N ARG A 111 25.41 -12.24 -5.35
CA ARG A 111 24.52 -13.23 -4.71
C ARG A 111 25.05 -14.65 -4.91
N LYS A 112 24.73 -15.55 -3.99
CA LYS A 112 24.91 -16.98 -4.30
C LYS A 112 23.86 -17.42 -5.33
N ALA A 113 24.20 -18.40 -6.17
CA ALA A 113 23.36 -18.85 -7.27
C ALA A 113 21.94 -19.28 -6.83
N SER A 114 21.82 -19.84 -5.62
CA SER A 114 20.53 -20.28 -5.06
C SER A 114 19.73 -19.17 -4.38
N ALA A 115 20.28 -17.95 -4.26
CA ALA A 115 19.59 -16.85 -3.59
C ALA A 115 18.40 -16.35 -4.42
N ILE A 116 17.27 -16.19 -3.78
CA ILE A 116 16.10 -15.55 -4.36
C ILE A 116 16.30 -14.03 -4.31
N VAL A 117 15.90 -13.34 -5.37
CA VAL A 117 15.88 -11.87 -5.41
C VAL A 117 14.43 -11.42 -5.58
N THR A 118 14.01 -10.46 -4.78
CA THR A 118 12.67 -9.88 -4.94
C THR A 118 12.71 -8.36 -4.98
N SER A 119 11.75 -7.77 -5.67
CA SER A 119 11.48 -6.32 -5.61
C SER A 119 10.25 -6.02 -4.78
N ASN A 120 10.27 -4.90 -4.07
CA ASN A 120 9.08 -4.34 -3.40
C ASN A 120 8.44 -3.24 -4.26
N THR A 121 8.60 -3.28 -5.57
CA THR A 121 7.94 -2.35 -6.50
C THR A 121 6.43 -2.36 -6.30
N SER A 122 5.79 -1.21 -6.52
CA SER A 122 4.34 -1.07 -6.45
C SER A 122 3.66 -0.96 -7.82
N THR A 123 4.42 -0.59 -8.86
CA THR A 123 3.84 -0.21 -10.16
C THR A 123 4.62 -0.67 -11.37
N ILE A 124 5.93 -0.96 -11.23
CA ILE A 124 6.76 -1.39 -12.36
C ILE A 124 6.52 -2.89 -12.61
N PRO A 125 6.06 -3.28 -13.82
CA PRO A 125 5.86 -4.69 -14.16
C PRO A 125 7.14 -5.51 -13.99
N LEU A 126 7.03 -6.72 -13.48
CA LEU A 126 8.16 -7.64 -13.26
C LEU A 126 8.93 -7.87 -14.55
N ALA A 127 8.23 -8.05 -15.67
CA ALA A 127 8.86 -8.27 -16.96
C ALA A 127 9.86 -7.16 -17.34
N HIS A 128 9.53 -5.90 -17.04
CA HIS A 128 10.43 -4.77 -17.29
C HIS A 128 11.61 -4.76 -16.30
N LEU A 129 11.38 -5.14 -15.04
CA LEU A 129 12.45 -5.18 -14.04
C LEU A 129 13.59 -6.12 -14.43
N VAL A 130 13.26 -7.29 -14.99
CA VAL A 130 14.23 -8.33 -15.31
C VAL A 130 14.68 -8.30 -16.78
N GLU A 131 14.28 -7.30 -17.56
CA GLU A 131 14.69 -7.15 -18.95
C GLU A 131 16.22 -7.06 -19.05
N GLY A 132 16.81 -7.89 -19.94
CA GLY A 132 18.26 -7.98 -20.11
C GLY A 132 19.00 -8.76 -19.02
N MET A 133 18.31 -9.32 -18.02
CA MET A 133 18.92 -10.20 -17.01
C MET A 133 19.06 -11.63 -17.53
N GLY A 134 20.07 -12.37 -17.04
CA GLY A 134 20.31 -13.76 -17.37
C GLY A 134 19.17 -14.68 -16.94
N GLU A 135 19.08 -15.87 -17.57
CA GLU A 135 18.00 -16.85 -17.28
C GLU A 135 18.00 -17.26 -15.81
N ASP A 136 19.15 -17.55 -15.23
CA ASP A 136 19.25 -17.95 -13.82
C ASP A 136 18.70 -16.87 -12.89
N PHE A 137 18.99 -15.59 -13.14
CA PHE A 137 18.44 -14.48 -12.37
C PHE A 137 16.90 -14.44 -12.48
N ARG A 138 16.34 -14.50 -13.70
CA ARG A 138 14.90 -14.47 -13.93
C ARG A 138 14.19 -15.63 -13.26
N GLN A 139 14.81 -16.82 -13.25
CA GLN A 139 14.28 -18.01 -12.60
C GLN A 139 14.21 -17.88 -11.06
N HIS A 140 15.06 -17.03 -10.46
CA HIS A 140 15.11 -16.78 -9.02
C HIS A 140 14.53 -15.42 -8.62
N PHE A 141 13.80 -14.75 -9.52
CA PHE A 141 13.25 -13.42 -9.29
C PHE A 141 11.72 -13.45 -9.15
N ALA A 142 11.19 -12.65 -8.21
CA ALA A 142 9.76 -12.41 -8.02
C ALA A 142 9.53 -10.99 -7.47
N VAL A 143 8.27 -10.56 -7.38
CA VAL A 143 7.89 -9.37 -6.60
C VAL A 143 7.27 -9.82 -5.28
N THR A 144 7.70 -9.19 -4.19
CA THR A 144 7.11 -9.32 -2.85
C THR A 144 6.71 -7.93 -2.38
N HIS A 145 5.45 -7.55 -2.64
CA HIS A 145 4.96 -6.21 -2.36
C HIS A 145 4.35 -6.15 -0.94
N PHE A 146 5.08 -5.51 -0.04
CA PHE A 146 4.66 -5.27 1.34
C PHE A 146 3.86 -3.98 1.45
N PHE A 147 2.95 -3.92 2.41
CA PHE A 147 2.14 -2.74 2.72
C PHE A 147 2.65 -2.01 3.97
N ASN A 148 2.55 -0.68 3.93
CA ASN A 148 3.03 0.20 5.01
C ASN A 148 1.99 0.35 6.14
N PRO A 149 2.36 0.15 7.42
CA PRO A 149 3.66 -0.33 7.92
C PRO A 149 3.78 -1.86 7.87
N PRO A 150 4.93 -2.42 7.42
CA PRO A 150 5.08 -3.87 7.20
C PRO A 150 4.77 -4.74 8.43
N ARG A 151 5.01 -4.26 9.64
CA ARG A 151 4.68 -4.99 10.87
C ARG A 151 3.17 -5.16 11.07
N TYR A 152 2.36 -4.17 10.68
CA TYR A 152 0.94 -4.10 11.03
C TYR A 152 0.03 -4.53 9.88
N MET A 153 0.43 -4.24 8.65
CA MET A 153 -0.31 -4.64 7.46
C MET A 153 0.00 -6.08 7.11
N ARG A 154 -1.03 -6.91 7.06
CA ARG A 154 -0.86 -8.35 6.87
C ARG A 154 -0.64 -8.76 5.42
N LEU A 155 -1.07 -7.96 4.46
CA LEU A 155 -0.96 -8.29 3.05
C LEU A 155 0.51 -8.38 2.62
N LEU A 156 0.82 -9.43 1.87
CA LEU A 156 2.00 -9.59 1.05
C LEU A 156 1.56 -10.06 -0.33
N GLU A 157 1.59 -9.18 -1.31
CA GLU A 157 1.32 -9.56 -2.70
C GLU A 157 2.55 -10.24 -3.28
N LEU A 158 2.35 -11.43 -3.84
CA LEU A 158 3.39 -12.24 -4.48
C LEU A 158 3.12 -12.31 -5.98
N VAL A 159 4.08 -11.82 -6.78
CA VAL A 159 4.00 -11.84 -8.24
C VAL A 159 5.15 -12.66 -8.80
N ALA A 160 4.83 -13.69 -9.54
CA ALA A 160 5.78 -14.52 -10.28
C ALA A 160 5.80 -14.08 -11.75
N GLY A 161 7.00 -14.03 -12.33
CA GLY A 161 7.17 -13.89 -13.77
C GLY A 161 7.06 -15.24 -14.50
N PRO A 162 7.02 -15.22 -15.84
CA PRO A 162 6.93 -16.45 -16.63
C PRO A 162 8.12 -17.40 -16.44
N ASP A 163 9.28 -16.86 -16.11
CA ASP A 163 10.50 -17.64 -15.87
C ASP A 163 10.69 -18.04 -14.41
N THR A 164 9.94 -17.45 -13.47
CA THR A 164 10.08 -17.71 -12.03
C THR A 164 9.80 -19.18 -11.71
N ARG A 165 10.74 -19.86 -11.08
CA ARG A 165 10.59 -21.28 -10.72
C ARG A 165 9.48 -21.48 -9.68
N PRO A 166 8.66 -22.53 -9.80
CA PRO A 166 7.62 -22.84 -8.80
C PRO A 166 8.15 -23.00 -7.38
N GLU A 167 9.37 -23.50 -7.23
CA GLU A 167 10.04 -23.66 -5.93
C GLU A 167 10.37 -22.30 -5.29
N VAL A 168 10.67 -21.27 -6.08
CA VAL A 168 10.86 -19.89 -5.60
C VAL A 168 9.56 -19.35 -5.05
N VAL A 169 8.47 -19.51 -5.79
CA VAL A 169 7.13 -19.08 -5.38
C VAL A 169 6.71 -19.77 -4.08
N SER A 170 6.87 -21.09 -3.98
CA SER A 170 6.51 -21.84 -2.79
C SER A 170 7.37 -21.45 -1.58
N THR A 171 8.66 -21.21 -1.78
CA THR A 171 9.59 -20.77 -0.72
C THR A 171 9.21 -19.38 -0.20
N LEU A 172 8.93 -18.42 -1.09
CA LEU A 172 8.50 -17.08 -0.72
C LEU A 172 7.15 -17.08 -0.01
N ARG A 173 6.23 -17.94 -0.44
CA ARG A 173 4.93 -18.12 0.22
C ARG A 173 5.10 -18.64 1.65
N ASP A 174 5.85 -19.72 1.84
CA ASP A 174 6.13 -20.27 3.16
C ASP A 174 6.86 -19.27 4.06
N PHE A 175 7.81 -18.52 3.51
CA PHE A 175 8.50 -17.46 4.23
C PHE A 175 7.53 -16.34 4.65
N GLY A 176 6.72 -15.84 3.74
CA GLY A 176 5.73 -14.79 4.01
C GLY A 176 4.70 -15.23 5.05
N ASP A 177 4.09 -16.38 4.86
CA ASP A 177 3.00 -16.89 5.72
C ASP A 177 3.54 -17.34 7.09
N ARG A 178 4.45 -18.33 7.10
CA ARG A 178 4.86 -19.00 8.34
C ARG A 178 5.89 -18.22 9.16
N MET A 179 6.84 -17.56 8.48
CA MET A 179 7.91 -16.84 9.19
C MET A 179 7.51 -15.40 9.48
N LEU A 180 6.91 -14.70 8.54
CA LEU A 180 6.56 -13.30 8.70
C LEU A 180 5.12 -13.06 9.18
N GLY A 181 4.25 -14.09 9.20
CA GLY A 181 2.84 -13.99 9.61
C GLY A 181 2.01 -13.14 8.66
N LYS A 182 2.35 -13.17 7.37
CA LYS A 182 1.63 -12.44 6.32
C LYS A 182 0.49 -13.26 5.74
N SER A 183 -0.50 -12.58 5.20
CA SER A 183 -1.46 -13.16 4.25
C SER A 183 -0.87 -13.00 2.87
N VAL A 184 -0.33 -14.09 2.32
CA VAL A 184 0.30 -14.08 1.00
C VAL A 184 -0.76 -14.27 -0.06
N VAL A 185 -0.88 -13.31 -0.97
CA VAL A 185 -1.86 -13.30 -2.06
C VAL A 185 -1.13 -13.33 -3.40
N ASP A 186 -1.48 -14.30 -4.25
CA ASP A 186 -0.95 -14.36 -5.60
C ASP A 186 -1.60 -13.31 -6.47
N CYS A 187 -0.75 -12.54 -7.15
CA CYS A 187 -1.17 -11.50 -8.08
C CYS A 187 -0.53 -11.73 -9.44
N LYS A 188 -1.23 -11.32 -10.48
CA LYS A 188 -0.65 -11.24 -11.82
C LYS A 188 0.23 -10.01 -11.97
N ASP A 189 1.19 -10.08 -12.89
CA ASP A 189 2.10 -8.99 -13.19
C ASP A 189 1.36 -7.87 -13.95
N THR A 190 0.61 -7.09 -13.21
CA THR A 190 -0.19 -5.95 -13.72
C THR A 190 0.04 -4.70 -12.88
N PRO A 191 -0.06 -3.50 -13.45
CA PRO A 191 0.17 -2.26 -12.74
C PRO A 191 -0.69 -2.13 -11.48
N GLY A 192 -0.04 -1.92 -10.31
CA GLY A 192 -0.71 -1.80 -9.02
C GLY A 192 -1.22 -3.11 -8.43
N PHE A 193 -0.94 -4.24 -9.08
CA PHE A 193 -1.35 -5.59 -8.68
C PHE A 193 -2.85 -5.68 -8.35
N ILE A 194 -3.23 -6.09 -7.14
CA ILE A 194 -4.64 -6.14 -6.72
C ILE A 194 -5.00 -4.93 -5.85
N ALA A 195 -4.31 -4.79 -4.71
CA ALA A 195 -4.78 -3.87 -3.68
C ALA A 195 -4.60 -2.40 -4.07
N ASN A 196 -3.47 -2.01 -4.65
CA ASN A 196 -3.28 -0.64 -5.13
C ASN A 196 -4.19 -0.35 -6.32
N ARG A 197 -4.38 -1.31 -7.24
CA ARG A 197 -5.25 -1.15 -8.40
C ARG A 197 -6.67 -0.75 -8.00
N ILE A 198 -7.27 -1.50 -7.08
CA ILE A 198 -8.63 -1.26 -6.59
C ILE A 198 -8.66 -0.09 -5.60
N GLY A 199 -7.68 -0.04 -4.70
CA GLY A 199 -7.62 0.96 -3.64
C GLY A 199 -7.50 2.38 -4.15
N ILE A 200 -6.72 2.62 -5.21
CA ILE A 200 -6.56 3.95 -5.80
C ILE A 200 -7.85 4.40 -6.48
N LEU A 201 -8.52 3.52 -7.23
CA LEU A 201 -9.83 3.85 -7.79
C LEU A 201 -10.83 4.17 -6.67
N TRP A 202 -10.92 3.31 -5.67
CA TRP A 202 -11.80 3.51 -4.52
C TRP A 202 -11.56 4.87 -3.84
N MET A 203 -10.30 5.20 -3.55
CA MET A 203 -9.95 6.50 -2.94
C MET A 203 -10.33 7.66 -3.85
N GLY A 204 -10.01 7.57 -5.14
CA GLY A 204 -10.31 8.61 -6.11
C GLY A 204 -11.81 8.89 -6.26
N VAL A 205 -12.63 7.84 -6.44
CA VAL A 205 -14.09 8.01 -6.56
C VAL A 205 -14.72 8.49 -5.26
N ALA A 206 -14.22 8.03 -4.11
CA ALA A 206 -14.75 8.44 -2.82
C ALA A 206 -14.51 9.94 -2.55
N VAL A 207 -13.31 10.43 -2.84
CA VAL A 207 -12.99 11.86 -2.73
C VAL A 207 -13.82 12.67 -3.74
N ARG A 208 -13.79 12.29 -5.01
CA ARG A 208 -14.49 13.00 -6.07
C ARG A 208 -15.97 13.15 -5.76
N PHE A 209 -16.64 12.06 -5.41
CA PHE A 209 -18.08 12.10 -5.15
C PHE A 209 -18.45 12.84 -3.88
N ALA A 210 -17.57 12.87 -2.86
CA ALA A 210 -17.77 13.72 -1.70
C ALA A 210 -17.85 15.21 -2.08
N PHE A 211 -16.96 15.67 -2.98
CA PHE A 211 -17.02 17.04 -3.53
C PHE A 211 -18.27 17.27 -4.36
N GLU A 212 -18.59 16.38 -5.30
CA GLU A 212 -19.73 16.52 -6.21
C GLU A 212 -21.08 16.52 -5.48
N ASP A 213 -21.23 15.65 -4.46
CA ASP A 213 -22.47 15.51 -3.70
C ASP A 213 -22.56 16.51 -2.53
N GLY A 214 -21.56 17.38 -2.36
CA GLY A 214 -21.52 18.43 -1.35
C GLY A 214 -21.49 17.92 0.08
N LEU A 215 -20.86 16.76 0.31
CA LEU A 215 -20.68 16.20 1.64
C LEU A 215 -19.56 16.96 2.38
N THR A 216 -19.65 16.99 3.72
CA THR A 216 -18.52 17.37 4.53
C THR A 216 -17.53 16.21 4.67
N VAL A 217 -16.30 16.50 5.09
CA VAL A 217 -15.27 15.50 5.37
C VAL A 217 -15.78 14.45 6.37
N GLU A 218 -16.47 14.91 7.42
CA GLU A 218 -16.98 14.03 8.48
C GLU A 218 -18.15 13.16 8.01
N GLU A 219 -19.04 13.72 7.18
CA GLU A 219 -20.15 12.96 6.60
C GLU A 219 -19.63 11.84 5.69
N ALA A 220 -18.71 12.16 4.79
CA ALA A 220 -18.09 11.17 3.89
C ALA A 220 -17.39 10.06 4.69
N ASP A 221 -16.56 10.42 5.69
CA ASP A 221 -15.87 9.44 6.54
C ASP A 221 -16.82 8.60 7.40
N SER A 222 -17.97 9.17 7.82
CA SER A 222 -18.96 8.41 8.57
C SER A 222 -19.66 7.34 7.73
N ILE A 223 -19.84 7.59 6.42
CA ILE A 223 -20.42 6.67 5.45
C ILE A 223 -19.39 5.63 5.02
N ILE A 224 -18.20 6.09 4.54
CA ILE A 224 -17.09 5.22 4.13
C ILE A 224 -16.33 4.73 5.37
N GLY A 225 -16.99 4.14 6.29
CA GLY A 225 -16.44 3.62 7.51
C GLY A 225 -17.13 2.33 7.90
N LYS A 226 -17.49 2.23 9.16
CA LYS A 226 -18.15 1.04 9.69
C LYS A 226 -19.39 0.58 8.91
N PRO A 227 -20.27 1.47 8.40
CA PRO A 227 -21.44 1.03 7.63
C PRO A 227 -21.08 0.23 6.37
N MET A 228 -19.97 0.56 5.73
CA MET A 228 -19.46 -0.14 4.54
C MET A 228 -18.47 -1.26 4.87
N GLY A 229 -18.22 -1.54 6.16
CA GLY A 229 -17.21 -2.53 6.57
C GLY A 229 -15.77 -2.06 6.34
N ILE A 230 -15.55 -0.76 6.29
CA ILE A 230 -14.25 -0.11 6.15
C ILE A 230 -13.81 0.44 7.51
N PRO A 231 -12.51 0.60 7.78
CA PRO A 231 -12.05 1.18 9.03
C PRO A 231 -12.68 2.56 9.31
N LYS A 232 -12.87 2.87 10.58
CA LYS A 232 -13.48 4.13 11.04
C LYS A 232 -12.72 5.40 10.64
N THR A 233 -11.52 5.26 10.08
CA THR A 233 -10.75 6.37 9.54
C THR A 233 -11.47 7.05 8.38
N GLY A 234 -12.35 6.30 7.69
CA GLY A 234 -12.97 6.77 6.46
C GLY A 234 -11.97 6.99 5.35
N ILE A 235 -12.32 7.83 4.38
CA ILE A 235 -11.45 8.13 3.23
C ILE A 235 -10.51 9.31 3.50
N PHE A 236 -11.02 10.41 4.03
CA PHE A 236 -10.22 11.60 4.29
C PHE A 236 -9.23 11.40 5.45
N GLY A 237 -9.67 10.69 6.50
CA GLY A 237 -8.76 10.28 7.57
C GLY A 237 -7.70 9.29 7.14
N LEU A 238 -7.97 8.45 6.12
CA LEU A 238 -6.98 7.55 5.52
C LEU A 238 -5.95 8.34 4.70
N LEU A 239 -6.38 9.30 3.88
CA LEU A 239 -5.48 10.18 3.13
C LEU A 239 -4.55 10.96 4.06
N ASP A 240 -5.06 11.47 5.17
CA ASP A 240 -4.24 12.13 6.18
C ASP A 240 -3.22 11.20 6.84
N LEU A 241 -3.57 9.93 7.00
CA LEU A 241 -2.68 8.92 7.60
C LEU A 241 -1.55 8.51 6.66
N VAL A 242 -1.89 8.26 5.40
CA VAL A 242 -0.95 7.79 4.36
C VAL A 242 -0.07 8.95 3.87
N GLY A 243 -0.64 10.12 3.76
CA GLY A 243 -0.05 11.33 3.21
C GLY A 243 -0.70 11.71 1.88
N ILE A 244 -1.33 12.87 1.87
CA ILE A 244 -2.10 13.38 0.73
C ILE A 244 -1.23 13.54 -0.52
N ASP A 245 0.03 13.90 -0.34
CA ASP A 245 1.02 14.05 -1.41
C ASP A 245 1.43 12.74 -2.10
N LEU A 246 1.18 11.60 -1.46
CA LEU A 246 1.49 10.30 -2.06
C LEU A 246 0.48 9.93 -3.16
N GLN A 247 -0.79 10.32 -3.01
CA GLN A 247 -1.85 9.95 -3.94
C GLN A 247 -1.57 10.38 -5.40
N PRO A 248 -1.22 11.64 -5.73
CA PRO A 248 -0.93 12.05 -7.10
C PRO A 248 0.26 11.30 -7.72
N HIS A 249 1.26 10.94 -6.92
CA HIS A 249 2.40 10.16 -7.41
C HIS A 249 1.99 8.75 -7.84
N VAL A 250 1.18 8.09 -7.02
CA VAL A 250 0.70 6.74 -7.34
C VAL A 250 -0.26 6.78 -8.52
N GLU A 251 -1.16 7.77 -8.58
CA GLU A 251 -2.08 8.00 -9.71
C GLU A 251 -1.32 8.23 -11.01
N SER A 252 -0.30 9.07 -11.01
CA SER A 252 0.53 9.33 -12.20
C SER A 252 1.26 8.07 -12.66
N SER A 253 1.83 7.30 -11.74
CA SER A 253 2.50 6.04 -12.05
C SER A 253 1.52 5.02 -12.63
N MET A 254 0.33 4.92 -12.07
CA MET A 254 -0.75 4.05 -12.58
C MET A 254 -1.16 4.47 -13.99
N LEU A 255 -1.44 5.76 -14.21
CA LEU A 255 -1.85 6.27 -15.53
C LEU A 255 -0.79 6.05 -16.60
N ALA A 256 0.49 6.10 -16.23
CA ALA A 256 1.60 5.84 -17.16
C ALA A 256 1.71 4.37 -17.60
N THR A 257 1.21 3.44 -16.78
CA THR A 257 1.40 2.00 -16.98
C THR A 257 0.12 1.23 -17.32
N LEU A 258 -1.07 1.78 -16.98
CA LEU A 258 -2.36 1.15 -17.25
C LEU A 258 -2.67 1.08 -18.75
N PRO A 259 -3.35 0.03 -19.23
CA PRO A 259 -3.88 -0.04 -20.60
C PRO A 259 -4.74 1.17 -20.95
N GLU A 260 -4.76 1.55 -22.24
CA GLU A 260 -5.56 2.68 -22.72
C GLU A 260 -7.07 2.53 -22.44
N VAL A 261 -7.55 1.28 -22.48
CA VAL A 261 -8.97 0.93 -22.29
C VAL A 261 -9.35 0.70 -20.81
N ASP A 262 -8.46 1.01 -19.87
CA ASP A 262 -8.73 0.79 -18.46
C ASP A 262 -9.78 1.79 -17.93
N MET A 263 -10.82 1.27 -17.25
CA MET A 263 -11.89 2.08 -16.65
C MET A 263 -11.37 3.17 -15.69
N TYR A 264 -10.21 2.96 -15.06
CA TYR A 264 -9.61 3.98 -14.20
C TYR A 264 -9.36 5.29 -14.95
N ARG A 265 -8.96 5.24 -16.23
CA ARG A 265 -8.70 6.42 -17.05
C ARG A 265 -9.97 7.26 -17.28
N ASP A 266 -11.10 6.59 -17.43
CA ASP A 266 -12.40 7.26 -17.64
C ASP A 266 -12.92 7.90 -16.35
N ILE A 267 -12.57 7.32 -15.22
CA ILE A 267 -13.06 7.73 -13.89
C ILE A 267 -12.14 8.76 -13.25
N HIS A 268 -10.83 8.65 -13.45
CA HIS A 268 -9.83 9.53 -12.83
C HIS A 268 -10.07 11.00 -13.19
N ARG A 269 -10.04 11.85 -12.18
CA ARG A 269 -10.08 13.33 -12.33
C ARG A 269 -9.09 13.94 -11.35
N PRO A 270 -8.12 14.74 -11.85
CA PRO A 270 -7.22 15.50 -10.98
C PRO A 270 -8.02 16.44 -10.07
N SER A 271 -7.57 16.63 -8.86
CA SER A 271 -8.21 17.54 -7.91
C SER A 271 -7.33 18.76 -7.65
N ALA A 272 -7.69 19.89 -8.26
CA ALA A 272 -7.02 21.17 -8.01
C ALA A 272 -7.02 21.56 -6.51
N PHE A 273 -8.03 21.11 -5.77
CA PHE A 273 -8.11 21.32 -4.32
C PHE A 273 -6.99 20.56 -3.59
N ILE A 274 -6.78 19.29 -3.92
CA ILE A 274 -5.69 18.46 -3.34
C ILE A 274 -4.33 19.03 -3.74
N GLU A 275 -4.13 19.42 -4.99
CA GLU A 275 -2.89 20.05 -5.46
C GLU A 275 -2.58 21.32 -4.66
N LYS A 276 -3.58 22.17 -4.41
CA LYS A 276 -3.44 23.36 -3.58
C LYS A 276 -3.05 23.02 -2.14
N MET A 277 -3.68 22.00 -1.54
CA MET A 277 -3.32 21.54 -0.19
C MET A 277 -1.85 21.12 -0.12
N ILE A 278 -1.40 20.33 -1.09
CA ILE A 278 0.01 19.87 -1.16
C ILE A 278 0.96 21.04 -1.30
N ALA A 279 0.68 22.00 -2.21
CA ALA A 279 1.49 23.21 -2.41
C ALA A 279 1.61 24.07 -1.13
N GLN A 280 0.58 24.05 -0.28
CA GLN A 280 0.57 24.75 1.01
C GLN A 280 1.26 23.96 2.14
N GLY A 281 1.71 22.74 1.89
CA GLY A 281 2.30 21.84 2.87
C GLY A 281 1.28 21.14 3.78
N SER A 282 0.00 21.15 3.39
CA SER A 282 -1.09 20.44 4.06
C SER A 282 -1.16 19.00 3.53
N THR A 283 -0.20 18.17 3.96
CA THR A 283 0.01 16.81 3.42
C THR A 283 -0.47 15.71 4.38
N GLY A 284 -1.35 16.03 5.32
CA GLY A 284 -1.87 15.09 6.32
C GLY A 284 -1.08 15.14 7.62
N ARG A 285 -1.04 14.02 8.35
CA ARG A 285 -0.43 13.94 9.71
C ARG A 285 1.06 14.25 9.76
N LYS A 286 1.76 14.10 8.64
CA LYS A 286 3.20 14.40 8.52
C LYS A 286 3.49 15.86 8.16
N GLY A 287 2.46 16.62 7.74
CA GLY A 287 2.55 18.01 7.31
C GLY A 287 1.97 18.99 8.34
N LYS A 288 1.60 20.16 7.85
CA LYS A 288 0.96 21.21 8.67
C LYS A 288 -0.47 20.90 9.09
N GLY A 289 -1.07 19.86 8.53
CA GLY A 289 -2.43 19.37 8.68
C GLY A 289 -2.85 18.66 7.41
N GLY A 290 -4.11 18.24 7.34
CA GLY A 290 -4.72 17.58 6.18
C GLY A 290 -6.19 17.92 6.12
N PHE A 291 -7.02 16.95 5.78
CA PHE A 291 -8.48 17.09 5.89
C PHE A 291 -8.93 17.23 7.36
N TYR A 292 -8.13 16.68 8.27
CA TYR A 292 -8.22 16.92 9.70
C TYR A 292 -6.92 17.47 10.24
N ARG A 293 -7.03 18.28 11.30
CA ARG A 293 -5.88 18.72 12.10
C ARG A 293 -6.22 18.77 13.57
N LEU A 294 -5.20 18.76 14.42
CA LEU A 294 -5.33 19.01 15.85
C LEU A 294 -4.81 20.43 16.11
N ASN A 295 -5.72 21.32 16.47
CA ASN A 295 -5.40 22.68 16.89
C ASN A 295 -5.40 22.78 18.42
N ARG A 296 -4.77 23.82 18.95
CA ARG A 296 -4.83 24.18 20.38
C ARG A 296 -5.54 25.52 20.52
N THR A 297 -6.73 25.47 21.09
CA THR A 297 -7.52 26.66 21.41
C THR A 297 -7.69 26.68 22.93
N ASP A 298 -7.29 27.78 23.60
CA ASP A 298 -7.36 27.94 25.05
C ASP A 298 -6.70 26.80 25.85
N GLY A 299 -5.56 26.27 25.34
CA GLY A 299 -4.83 25.19 25.96
C GLY A 299 -5.44 23.79 25.76
N LYS A 300 -6.61 23.69 25.16
CA LYS A 300 -7.29 22.42 24.85
C LYS A 300 -6.98 21.98 23.41
N LYS A 301 -6.82 20.67 23.22
CA LYS A 301 -6.71 20.08 21.88
C LYS A 301 -8.09 20.02 21.25
N VAL A 302 -8.30 20.70 20.14
CA VAL A 302 -9.53 20.68 19.34
C VAL A 302 -9.21 19.99 18.01
N LYS A 303 -9.99 18.96 17.68
CA LYS A 303 -9.95 18.37 16.34
C LYS A 303 -10.75 19.27 15.40
N GLU A 304 -10.12 19.69 14.32
CA GLU A 304 -10.74 20.49 13.27
C GLU A 304 -10.83 19.66 11.97
N ALA A 305 -11.85 19.94 11.17
CA ALA A 305 -12.06 19.40 9.85
C ALA A 305 -12.02 20.53 8.81
N LEU A 306 -11.58 20.19 7.61
CA LEU A 306 -11.49 21.11 6.48
C LEU A 306 -12.85 21.17 5.78
N ASP A 307 -13.39 22.37 5.59
CA ASP A 307 -14.54 22.59 4.72
C ASP A 307 -14.12 22.45 3.26
N LEU A 308 -14.73 21.50 2.54
CA LEU A 308 -14.37 21.18 1.14
C LEU A 308 -14.76 22.29 0.14
N LYS A 309 -15.63 23.25 0.54
CA LYS A 309 -16.05 24.35 -0.32
C LYS A 309 -15.18 25.58 -0.13
N THR A 310 -14.89 25.93 1.13
CA THR A 310 -14.16 27.15 1.46
C THR A 310 -12.66 26.94 1.63
N GLY A 311 -12.24 25.72 1.99
CA GLY A 311 -10.86 25.42 2.35
C GLY A 311 -10.47 25.92 3.74
N GLU A 312 -11.45 26.30 4.57
CA GLU A 312 -11.23 26.77 5.94
C GLU A 312 -11.48 25.65 6.95
N TYR A 313 -10.79 25.70 8.08
CA TYR A 313 -10.98 24.73 9.16
C TYR A 313 -12.05 25.18 10.12
N HIS A 314 -12.87 24.23 10.56
CA HIS A 314 -13.87 24.41 11.61
C HIS A 314 -13.76 23.28 12.65
N PRO A 315 -14.25 23.46 13.89
CA PRO A 315 -14.32 22.37 14.85
C PRO A 315 -15.06 21.16 14.24
N ALA A 316 -14.42 19.98 14.29
CA ALA A 316 -15.02 18.78 13.70
C ALA A 316 -16.34 18.41 14.36
N ASN A 317 -17.38 18.22 13.54
CA ASN A 317 -18.72 17.88 13.97
C ASN A 317 -18.96 16.38 13.86
N GLN A 318 -19.84 15.84 14.71
CA GLN A 318 -20.37 14.48 14.57
C GLN A 318 -21.75 14.52 13.89
N SER A 319 -21.82 15.13 12.71
CA SER A 319 -23.04 15.08 11.91
C SER A 319 -23.23 13.67 11.37
N THR A 320 -24.39 13.08 11.65
CA THR A 320 -24.70 11.73 11.18
C THR A 320 -25.92 11.80 10.27
N LEU A 321 -25.75 11.41 9.01
CA LEU A 321 -26.84 11.28 8.05
C LEU A 321 -27.72 10.08 8.38
N ALA A 322 -29.01 10.14 8.03
CA ALA A 322 -29.97 9.06 8.31
C ALA A 322 -29.57 7.74 7.62
N SER A 323 -28.91 7.82 6.47
CA SER A 323 -28.32 6.66 5.77
C SER A 323 -27.31 5.89 6.62
N VAL A 324 -26.50 6.58 7.45
CA VAL A 324 -25.52 5.93 8.33
C VAL A 324 -26.24 5.08 9.39
N GLU A 325 -27.35 5.58 9.96
CA GLU A 325 -28.18 4.81 10.88
C GLU A 325 -28.88 3.64 10.16
N ALA A 326 -29.40 3.86 8.95
CA ALA A 326 -29.95 2.78 8.12
C ALA A 326 -28.93 1.68 7.84
N GLY A 327 -27.66 2.04 7.64
CA GLY A 327 -26.55 1.12 7.42
C GLY A 327 -26.30 0.14 8.57
N ARG A 328 -26.80 0.41 9.78
CA ARG A 328 -26.76 -0.54 10.91
C ARG A 328 -27.61 -1.78 10.64
N LYS A 329 -28.65 -1.67 9.78
CA LYS A 329 -29.52 -2.78 9.36
C LYS A 329 -28.90 -3.60 8.23
N GLY A 330 -27.85 -3.10 7.61
CA GLY A 330 -27.11 -3.76 6.53
C GLY A 330 -26.68 -2.82 5.41
N LEU A 331 -25.76 -3.30 4.58
CA LEU A 331 -25.16 -2.52 3.49
C LEU A 331 -26.22 -2.05 2.48
N ARG A 332 -27.20 -2.93 2.18
CA ARG A 332 -28.27 -2.61 1.25
C ARG A 332 -29.14 -1.46 1.74
N ALA A 333 -29.48 -1.45 3.05
CA ALA A 333 -30.26 -0.36 3.64
C ALA A 333 -29.51 0.99 3.61
N LEU A 334 -28.18 0.97 3.66
CA LEU A 334 -27.35 2.17 3.46
C LEU A 334 -27.52 2.73 2.04
N VAL A 335 -27.28 1.88 1.02
CA VAL A 335 -27.24 2.32 -0.38
C VAL A 335 -28.61 2.55 -1.03
N GLU A 336 -29.69 2.07 -0.42
CA GLU A 336 -31.07 2.34 -0.84
C GLU A 336 -31.65 3.58 -0.14
N HIS A 337 -30.96 4.14 0.86
CA HIS A 337 -31.46 5.31 1.57
C HIS A 337 -31.48 6.55 0.65
N PRO A 338 -32.57 7.33 0.62
CA PRO A 338 -32.77 8.40 -0.34
C PRO A 338 -31.94 9.67 -0.08
N ASP A 339 -31.33 9.81 1.12
CA ASP A 339 -30.50 10.98 1.40
C ASP A 339 -29.17 10.96 0.60
N ARG A 340 -28.47 12.11 0.60
CA ARG A 340 -27.18 12.26 -0.09
C ARG A 340 -26.14 11.23 0.34
N GLY A 341 -26.19 10.76 1.59
CA GLY A 341 -25.25 9.76 2.10
C GLY A 341 -25.47 8.37 1.50
N GLY A 342 -26.74 7.95 1.32
CA GLY A 342 -27.07 6.71 0.63
C GLY A 342 -26.70 6.76 -0.85
N GLN A 343 -26.93 7.88 -1.51
CA GLN A 343 -26.55 8.12 -2.91
C GLN A 343 -25.02 8.07 -3.07
N TYR A 344 -24.28 8.74 -2.20
CA TYR A 344 -22.83 8.71 -2.18
C TYR A 344 -22.29 7.30 -1.95
N ALA A 345 -22.82 6.57 -0.97
CA ALA A 345 -22.44 5.19 -0.72
C ALA A 345 -22.63 4.29 -1.95
N TRP A 346 -23.78 4.46 -2.64
CA TRP A 346 -24.04 3.72 -3.88
C TRP A 346 -23.04 4.08 -4.98
N ARG A 347 -22.79 5.36 -5.22
CA ARG A 347 -21.84 5.81 -6.25
C ARG A 347 -20.46 5.25 -6.02
N VAL A 348 -19.95 5.32 -4.80
CA VAL A 348 -18.61 4.78 -4.45
C VAL A 348 -18.56 3.27 -4.63
N LEU A 349 -19.54 2.54 -4.07
CA LEU A 349 -19.56 1.08 -4.14
C LEU A 349 -19.77 0.58 -5.58
N SER A 350 -20.72 1.16 -6.32
CA SER A 350 -20.99 0.71 -7.69
C SER A 350 -19.74 0.81 -8.57
N HIS A 351 -18.99 1.91 -8.53
CA HIS A 351 -17.75 2.06 -9.29
C HIS A 351 -16.66 1.10 -8.81
N THR A 352 -16.43 1.02 -7.50
CA THR A 352 -15.37 0.18 -6.93
C THR A 352 -15.61 -1.29 -7.17
N LEU A 353 -16.81 -1.77 -6.93
CA LEU A 353 -17.16 -3.19 -7.05
C LEU A 353 -17.24 -3.64 -8.51
N SER A 354 -17.77 -2.78 -9.41
CA SER A 354 -17.76 -3.07 -10.85
C SER A 354 -16.36 -3.14 -11.41
N TYR A 355 -15.47 -2.22 -10.97
CA TYR A 355 -14.06 -2.25 -11.38
C TYR A 355 -13.36 -3.51 -10.90
N ALA A 356 -13.53 -3.88 -9.63
CA ALA A 356 -12.97 -5.11 -9.08
C ALA A 356 -13.45 -6.35 -9.83
N ALA A 357 -14.74 -6.41 -10.20
CA ALA A 357 -15.32 -7.50 -10.96
C ALA A 357 -14.77 -7.57 -12.41
N ALA A 358 -14.61 -6.41 -13.07
CA ALA A 358 -14.09 -6.33 -14.43
C ALA A 358 -12.61 -6.73 -14.54
N LEU A 359 -11.84 -6.61 -13.45
CA LEU A 359 -10.42 -6.93 -13.43
C LEU A 359 -10.09 -8.42 -13.25
N VAL A 360 -11.06 -9.27 -12.91
CA VAL A 360 -10.84 -10.71 -12.84
C VAL A 360 -11.19 -11.32 -14.20
N PRO A 361 -10.31 -12.14 -14.82
CA PRO A 361 -9.09 -12.76 -14.28
C PRO A 361 -7.79 -11.96 -14.57
N GLN A 362 -7.84 -10.71 -14.90
CA GLN A 362 -6.66 -9.92 -15.31
C GLN A 362 -5.64 -9.73 -14.19
N ILE A 363 -6.08 -9.43 -12.95
CA ILE A 363 -5.21 -9.14 -11.80
C ILE A 363 -5.01 -10.34 -10.87
N ALA A 364 -5.92 -11.30 -10.90
CA ALA A 364 -5.89 -12.52 -10.10
C ALA A 364 -6.72 -13.62 -10.77
N ASP A 365 -6.38 -14.89 -10.50
CA ASP A 365 -7.13 -16.03 -11.06
C ASP A 365 -8.48 -16.25 -10.35
N HIS A 366 -8.59 -15.79 -9.10
CA HIS A 366 -9.75 -16.05 -8.24
C HIS A 366 -10.21 -14.81 -7.50
N ILE A 367 -11.52 -14.64 -7.38
CA ILE A 367 -12.15 -13.55 -6.63
C ILE A 367 -11.71 -13.51 -5.16
N HIS A 368 -11.42 -14.67 -4.56
CA HIS A 368 -10.93 -14.76 -3.18
C HIS A 368 -9.61 -14.00 -2.98
N ALA A 369 -8.70 -14.02 -3.95
CA ALA A 369 -7.44 -13.26 -3.87
C ALA A 369 -7.71 -11.75 -3.80
N VAL A 370 -8.71 -11.27 -4.54
CA VAL A 370 -9.13 -9.86 -4.52
C VAL A 370 -9.69 -9.46 -3.16
N ASP A 371 -10.55 -10.31 -2.59
CA ASP A 371 -11.11 -10.06 -1.25
C ASP A 371 -10.03 -10.05 -0.18
N GLU A 372 -9.13 -11.02 -0.18
CA GLU A 372 -8.01 -11.11 0.77
C GLU A 372 -7.05 -9.92 0.63
N ALA A 373 -6.76 -9.48 -0.59
CA ALA A 373 -5.92 -8.31 -0.82
C ALA A 373 -6.51 -7.05 -0.19
N MET A 374 -7.80 -6.79 -0.39
CA MET A 374 -8.44 -5.60 0.19
C MET A 374 -8.63 -5.70 1.71
N LYS A 375 -8.95 -6.89 2.23
CA LYS A 375 -9.05 -7.11 3.68
C LYS A 375 -7.71 -6.93 4.40
N ASN A 376 -6.63 -7.45 3.85
CA ASN A 376 -5.32 -7.42 4.50
C ASN A 376 -4.46 -6.20 4.13
N GLY A 377 -4.74 -5.53 2.99
CA GLY A 377 -4.02 -4.35 2.51
C GLY A 377 -4.65 -3.02 2.94
N TYR A 378 -5.99 -2.97 3.04
CA TYR A 378 -6.72 -1.77 3.46
C TYR A 378 -7.52 -1.97 4.77
N ALA A 379 -7.33 -3.12 5.41
CA ALA A 379 -8.05 -3.50 6.64
C ALA A 379 -9.59 -3.45 6.49
N TRP A 380 -10.11 -3.71 5.30
CA TRP A 380 -11.54 -3.85 5.09
C TRP A 380 -12.05 -5.09 5.83
N LYS A 381 -13.27 -5.01 6.36
CA LYS A 381 -13.92 -6.16 7.01
C LYS A 381 -14.37 -7.20 5.98
N TRP A 382 -14.78 -6.74 4.80
CA TRP A 382 -15.25 -7.54 3.69
C TRP A 382 -14.56 -7.08 2.43
N GLY A 383 -14.16 -8.03 1.59
CA GLY A 383 -13.60 -7.74 0.29
C GLY A 383 -14.67 -7.33 -0.73
N PRO A 384 -14.26 -6.91 -1.94
CA PRO A 384 -15.20 -6.45 -2.97
C PRO A 384 -16.29 -7.45 -3.32
N PHE A 385 -15.96 -8.72 -3.48
CA PHE A 385 -16.94 -9.75 -3.82
C PHE A 385 -17.82 -10.13 -2.63
N GLU A 386 -17.27 -10.18 -1.41
CA GLU A 386 -18.06 -10.33 -0.19
C GLU A 386 -19.05 -9.14 -0.02
N LEU A 387 -18.69 -7.93 -0.45
CA LEU A 387 -19.60 -6.77 -0.47
C LEU A 387 -20.72 -6.92 -1.51
N ILE A 388 -20.39 -7.47 -2.72
CA ILE A 388 -21.39 -7.81 -3.73
C ILE A 388 -22.38 -8.83 -3.18
N ASP A 389 -21.91 -9.87 -2.46
CA ASP A 389 -22.75 -10.86 -1.82
C ASP A 389 -23.70 -10.24 -0.78
N LYS A 390 -23.23 -9.28 0.01
CA LYS A 390 -24.05 -8.55 0.99
C LYS A 390 -25.11 -7.65 0.36
N LEU A 391 -24.86 -7.12 -0.82
CA LEU A 391 -25.83 -6.37 -1.60
C LEU A 391 -26.85 -7.30 -2.28
N GLY A 392 -26.45 -8.54 -2.55
CA GLY A 392 -27.14 -9.49 -3.39
C GLY A 392 -26.73 -9.30 -4.86
N PRO A 393 -26.01 -10.27 -5.47
CA PRO A 393 -25.40 -10.11 -6.80
C PRO A 393 -26.40 -9.74 -7.89
N GLN A 394 -27.58 -10.38 -7.88
CA GLN A 394 -28.64 -10.10 -8.86
C GLN A 394 -29.21 -8.67 -8.69
N TRP A 395 -29.42 -8.23 -7.44
CA TRP A 395 -29.89 -6.89 -7.16
C TRP A 395 -28.84 -5.84 -7.57
N PHE A 396 -27.56 -6.11 -7.25
CA PHE A 396 -26.45 -5.22 -7.62
C PHE A 396 -26.38 -5.04 -9.14
N ALA A 397 -26.34 -6.15 -9.90
CA ALA A 397 -26.32 -6.12 -11.35
C ALA A 397 -27.52 -5.36 -11.94
N LYS A 398 -28.75 -5.62 -11.42
CA LYS A 398 -29.96 -4.92 -11.87
C LYS A 398 -29.93 -3.42 -11.59
N LYS A 399 -29.30 -2.99 -10.49
CA LYS A 399 -29.22 -1.57 -10.12
C LYS A 399 -28.14 -0.81 -10.91
N LEU A 400 -27.19 -1.48 -11.53
CA LEU A 400 -26.18 -0.89 -12.41
C LEU A 400 -26.76 -0.54 -13.81
N THR A 401 -27.80 -1.25 -14.26
CA THR A 401 -28.51 -0.98 -15.53
C THR A 401 -29.60 0.07 -15.33
#